data_f45f01d6d054bb7502e71b67ea94bb6e
#
_entry.id   f45f01d6d054bb7502e71b67ea94bb6e
#
_cell.length_a   1.000
_cell.length_b   1.000
_cell.length_c   1.000
_cell.angle_alpha   90.00
_cell.angle_beta   90.00
_cell.angle_gamma   90.00
#
_symmetry.space_group_name_H-M   'P 1'
#
loop_
_entity.id
_entity.type
_entity.pdbx_description
1 polymer ?
#
loop_
_entity_poly.entity_id
_entity_poly.type
_entity_poly.pdbx_seq_one_letter_code
_entity_poly.pdbx_strand_id
1 'polypeptide(L)'
;MKYLHPSLFSLLLSLAPLAVAAQSTQTKPEIVYSLQPRQYVLGGLVVDGIKGYDNDLLVNIADLEVGRTYAVPGDDISRAVQNYWKQGLFSNVKVEADSIVGDKIYLHFKLTAQPRISVLRWNGLKKSQREELEQRVPLRVGNQVTPNLVDRTKLRIQKYFEEKGYKNVEVEVVQHEDVTADNHMIVDINVNKNDKILIRKIHITGVDPELVTPLKNAMKKTSDRSTFKKWISFASRKFRPEQYQEDKGFLIDKMNSLGYRDALVLSDSVVTVDPTHVDVYLKLNQGKKYYIRNISWVGNTVYPSDALMQQLRIKKGDLYNQTLLNKRLSEDEDAIGKQYYNNGYVFYRLDPVETKVEGDSIDLEMRISEGKQATFNRVRISGNDRVYDHVIRREIRTKPGDLFSIEALQRSVRELAATKQFDNEVLQSEIFKNIRPDDNTGTVDITYPLVTKGGDQIEVSAGWGPTGIIGRASVKFTNFSMQNLFGRNGYKRAGFIPQGDGQTLQVSVQSNAKYYQNYSLSFIDPWFGGKRPNQFSVSAFYSRYTDVNSSYYSNSYYNSLYGYGTNSSAYNYANYYDPDKYMQMFGASIGFGKRLRWPDDY
;
A
#
# COMPACT_ATOMS: atom_id res chain seq x y z
N MET A 1 -59.16 -25.03 34.03
CA MET A 1 -60.58 -25.33 33.92
C MET A 1 -60.80 -25.94 32.57
N LYS A 2 -60.97 -27.21 32.60
CA LYS A 2 -62.18 -28.02 32.27
C LYS A 2 -62.39 -28.12 30.76
N TYR A 3 -62.09 -29.30 30.21
CA TYR A 3 -62.92 -30.47 29.89
C TYR A 3 -63.54 -30.38 28.48
N LEU A 4 -63.76 -31.37 27.65
CA LEU A 4 -63.61 -32.84 27.53
C LEU A 4 -64.10 -33.23 26.13
N HIS A 5 -63.58 -34.31 25.62
CA HIS A 5 -64.05 -35.24 24.58
C HIS A 5 -65.58 -35.58 24.58
N PRO A 6 -66.08 -36.51 23.77
CA PRO A 6 -65.72 -37.18 22.49
C PRO A 6 -66.94 -37.50 21.57
N SER A 7 -66.74 -38.29 20.51
CA SER A 7 -67.56 -39.44 19.98
C SER A 7 -67.74 -39.38 18.46
N LEU A 8 -67.28 -40.35 17.75
CA LEU A 8 -67.77 -41.69 17.41
C LEU A 8 -68.91 -41.74 16.37
N PHE A 9 -68.77 -42.70 15.45
CA PHE A 9 -69.70 -43.29 14.47
C PHE A 9 -69.66 -42.67 13.07
N SER A 10 -69.58 -43.44 11.96
CA SER A 10 -69.79 -44.87 11.67
C SER A 10 -69.34 -45.19 10.25
N LEU A 11 -68.94 -46.40 10.15
CA LEU A 11 -68.73 -47.29 9.03
C LEU A 11 -69.76 -47.21 7.90
N LEU A 12 -69.29 -47.10 6.64
CA LEU A 12 -70.05 -47.65 5.49
C LEU A 12 -69.05 -48.17 4.43
N LEU A 13 -69.06 -49.48 4.27
CA LEU A 13 -68.36 -50.27 3.31
C LEU A 13 -68.98 -50.09 1.93
N SER A 14 -68.18 -49.70 0.90
CA SER A 14 -68.54 -49.96 -0.50
C SER A 14 -67.32 -50.48 -1.25
N LEU A 15 -67.41 -51.80 -1.63
CA LEU A 15 -66.50 -52.46 -2.54
C LEU A 15 -66.54 -51.83 -3.92
N ALA A 16 -65.36 -51.44 -4.43
CA ALA A 16 -65.11 -51.25 -5.84
C ALA A 16 -63.75 -51.94 -6.20
N PRO A 17 -63.63 -52.55 -7.35
CA PRO A 17 -62.54 -53.48 -7.63
C PRO A 17 -61.19 -52.81 -7.81
N LEU A 18 -60.16 -53.28 -7.16
CA LEU A 18 -58.76 -52.94 -7.37
C LEU A 18 -58.36 -53.36 -8.79
N ALA A 19 -58.21 -52.37 -9.66
CA ALA A 19 -57.32 -52.45 -10.81
C ALA A 19 -55.88 -52.24 -10.32
N VAL A 20 -55.14 -53.30 -10.05
CA VAL A 20 -53.69 -53.28 -9.80
C VAL A 20 -53.01 -52.86 -11.12
N ALA A 21 -52.78 -51.57 -11.30
CA ALA A 21 -51.77 -51.15 -12.27
C ALA A 21 -50.39 -51.50 -11.67
N ALA A 22 -49.81 -52.56 -12.17
CA ALA A 22 -48.39 -52.86 -11.91
C ALA A 22 -47.55 -51.74 -12.49
N GLN A 23 -47.25 -50.74 -11.67
CA GLN A 23 -46.11 -49.83 -11.92
C GLN A 23 -44.84 -50.71 -11.80
N SER A 24 -44.29 -51.07 -12.96
CA SER A 24 -42.93 -51.61 -13.03
C SER A 24 -42.00 -50.50 -12.50
N THR A 25 -41.68 -50.55 -11.21
CA THR A 25 -40.50 -49.86 -10.69
C THR A 25 -39.31 -50.47 -11.41
N GLN A 26 -38.85 -49.78 -12.48
CA GLN A 26 -37.52 -50.07 -13.04
C GLN A 26 -36.53 -49.70 -11.93
N THR A 27 -36.13 -50.71 -11.17
CA THR A 27 -34.97 -50.62 -10.28
C THR A 27 -33.77 -50.31 -11.15
N LYS A 28 -33.15 -49.19 -10.96
CA LYS A 28 -31.86 -48.87 -11.62
C LYS A 28 -30.90 -50.02 -11.34
N PRO A 29 -30.14 -50.49 -12.36
CA PRO A 29 -29.21 -51.58 -12.18
C PRO A 29 -28.15 -51.19 -11.14
N GLU A 30 -28.03 -51.94 -10.06
CA GLU A 30 -27.00 -51.76 -9.04
C GLU A 30 -25.69 -52.36 -9.57
N ILE A 31 -24.69 -51.49 -9.76
CA ILE A 31 -23.34 -51.94 -10.09
C ILE A 31 -22.63 -52.23 -8.76
N VAL A 32 -22.51 -53.50 -8.44
CA VAL A 32 -21.76 -53.94 -7.27
C VAL A 32 -20.26 -53.78 -7.56
N TYR A 33 -19.55 -53.03 -6.75
CA TYR A 33 -18.09 -52.92 -6.79
C TYR A 33 -17.47 -54.26 -6.32
N SER A 34 -17.56 -55.28 -7.16
CA SER A 34 -16.93 -56.56 -6.92
C SER A 34 -15.49 -56.55 -7.43
N LEU A 35 -14.65 -57.46 -6.91
CA LEU A 35 -13.23 -57.61 -7.26
C LEU A 35 -12.96 -57.90 -8.76
N GLN A 36 -13.99 -58.11 -9.59
CA GLN A 36 -13.87 -58.37 -11.02
C GLN A 36 -14.70 -57.35 -11.83
N PRO A 37 -14.06 -56.33 -12.43
CA PRO A 37 -14.72 -55.41 -13.34
C PRO A 37 -15.28 -56.13 -14.57
N ARG A 38 -16.51 -55.78 -14.98
CA ARG A 38 -17.11 -56.30 -16.22
C ARG A 38 -16.85 -55.34 -17.38
N GLN A 39 -16.63 -55.92 -18.57
CA GLN A 39 -16.47 -55.17 -19.80
C GLN A 39 -17.86 -54.85 -20.38
N TYR A 40 -18.07 -53.55 -20.67
CA TYR A 40 -19.29 -53.08 -21.31
C TYR A 40 -18.93 -52.14 -22.47
N VAL A 41 -19.72 -52.18 -23.53
CA VAL A 41 -19.67 -51.18 -24.59
C VAL A 41 -20.45 -49.96 -24.13
N LEU A 42 -19.85 -48.75 -24.19
CA LEU A 42 -20.55 -47.54 -23.84
C LEU A 42 -21.64 -47.22 -24.88
N GLY A 43 -22.90 -47.46 -24.50
CA GLY A 43 -24.06 -47.22 -25.38
C GLY A 43 -24.53 -45.78 -25.45
N GLY A 44 -24.20 -45.01 -24.42
CA GLY A 44 -24.52 -43.56 -24.34
C GLY A 44 -23.96 -42.93 -23.08
N LEU A 45 -23.72 -41.65 -23.15
CA LEU A 45 -23.21 -40.82 -22.07
C LEU A 45 -24.08 -39.58 -21.94
N VAL A 46 -24.64 -39.35 -20.78
CA VAL A 46 -25.43 -38.18 -20.42
C VAL A 46 -24.72 -37.43 -19.30
N VAL A 47 -24.61 -36.11 -19.42
CA VAL A 47 -24.07 -35.26 -18.37
C VAL A 47 -25.11 -34.21 -18.05
N ASP A 48 -25.49 -34.07 -16.78
CA ASP A 48 -26.45 -33.07 -16.34
C ASP A 48 -26.10 -32.49 -14.94
N GLY A 49 -26.99 -31.65 -14.44
CA GLY A 49 -26.89 -31.03 -13.11
C GLY A 49 -26.35 -29.61 -13.10
N ILE A 50 -25.98 -29.05 -14.25
CA ILE A 50 -25.44 -27.70 -14.34
C ILE A 50 -26.18 -26.89 -15.38
N LYS A 51 -26.71 -25.72 -14.98
CA LYS A 51 -27.30 -24.75 -15.90
C LYS A 51 -26.23 -23.80 -16.45
N GLY A 52 -26.31 -23.51 -17.76
CA GLY A 52 -25.45 -22.49 -18.39
C GLY A 52 -24.11 -23.00 -18.96
N TYR A 53 -23.90 -24.31 -18.98
CA TYR A 53 -22.77 -24.94 -19.69
C TYR A 53 -23.28 -25.71 -20.90
N ASP A 54 -22.47 -25.75 -21.95
CA ASP A 54 -22.75 -26.55 -23.13
C ASP A 54 -22.56 -28.05 -22.80
N ASN A 55 -23.60 -28.86 -23.06
CA ASN A 55 -23.56 -30.28 -22.78
C ASN A 55 -22.49 -31.02 -23.56
N ASP A 56 -22.23 -30.64 -24.80
CA ASP A 56 -21.19 -31.28 -25.63
C ASP A 56 -19.80 -31.03 -25.05
N LEU A 57 -19.57 -29.83 -24.47
CA LEU A 57 -18.33 -29.51 -23.79
C LEU A 57 -18.17 -30.32 -22.50
N LEU A 58 -19.24 -30.51 -21.75
CA LEU A 58 -19.24 -31.32 -20.53
C LEU A 58 -18.97 -32.79 -20.86
N VAL A 59 -19.58 -33.34 -21.91
CA VAL A 59 -19.33 -34.75 -22.38
C VAL A 59 -17.87 -34.93 -22.79
N ASN A 60 -17.29 -33.95 -23.49
CA ASN A 60 -15.89 -34.03 -23.92
C ASN A 60 -14.89 -34.03 -22.74
N ILE A 61 -15.22 -33.44 -21.61
CA ILE A 61 -14.37 -33.48 -20.39
C ILE A 61 -14.23 -34.91 -19.83
N ALA A 62 -15.26 -35.74 -20.01
CA ALA A 62 -15.21 -37.13 -19.56
C ALA A 62 -14.15 -37.96 -20.27
N ASP A 63 -13.79 -37.57 -21.52
CA ASP A 63 -12.85 -38.29 -22.38
C ASP A 63 -13.26 -39.77 -22.56
N LEU A 64 -14.57 -40.01 -22.73
CA LEU A 64 -15.19 -41.32 -22.99
C LEU A 64 -15.90 -41.31 -24.34
N GLU A 65 -15.60 -42.31 -25.20
CA GLU A 65 -16.15 -42.43 -26.54
C GLU A 65 -17.30 -43.44 -26.56
N VAL A 66 -18.47 -43.03 -27.06
CA VAL A 66 -19.61 -43.94 -27.27
C VAL A 66 -19.24 -44.98 -28.34
N GLY A 67 -19.55 -46.27 -28.06
CA GLY A 67 -19.22 -47.40 -28.93
C GLY A 67 -17.92 -48.12 -28.53
N ARG A 68 -17.11 -47.55 -27.64
CA ARG A 68 -15.88 -48.18 -27.13
C ARG A 68 -16.17 -49.04 -25.91
N THR A 69 -15.37 -50.09 -25.69
CA THR A 69 -15.49 -50.99 -24.55
C THR A 69 -14.67 -50.47 -23.36
N TYR A 70 -15.31 -50.43 -22.19
CA TYR A 70 -14.70 -49.99 -20.93
C TYR A 70 -14.98 -51.01 -19.82
N ALA A 71 -14.04 -51.13 -18.91
CA ALA A 71 -14.26 -51.88 -17.67
C ALA A 71 -15.09 -51.02 -16.69
N VAL A 72 -16.19 -51.55 -16.16
CA VAL A 72 -17.05 -50.84 -15.20
C VAL A 72 -17.32 -51.76 -14.00
N PRO A 73 -16.95 -51.32 -12.80
CA PRO A 73 -16.13 -50.15 -12.47
C PRO A 73 -14.68 -50.33 -12.95
N GLY A 74 -13.99 -49.20 -13.32
CA GLY A 74 -12.64 -49.27 -13.85
C GLY A 74 -11.91 -47.92 -13.89
N ASP A 75 -10.64 -48.01 -14.31
CA ASP A 75 -9.74 -46.85 -14.29
C ASP A 75 -10.17 -45.72 -15.26
N ASP A 76 -10.79 -46.08 -16.38
CA ASP A 76 -11.25 -45.10 -17.35
C ASP A 76 -12.39 -44.24 -16.80
N ILE A 77 -13.33 -44.90 -16.07
CA ILE A 77 -14.42 -44.15 -15.40
C ILE A 77 -13.86 -43.30 -14.27
N SER A 78 -12.90 -43.81 -13.51
CA SER A 78 -12.21 -43.06 -12.46
C SER A 78 -11.46 -41.87 -13.04
N ARG A 79 -10.82 -42.02 -14.23
CA ARG A 79 -10.14 -40.97 -14.94
C ARG A 79 -11.13 -39.89 -15.41
N ALA A 80 -12.27 -40.27 -15.94
CA ALA A 80 -13.35 -39.37 -16.32
C ALA A 80 -13.79 -38.50 -15.13
N VAL A 81 -14.03 -39.11 -13.97
CA VAL A 81 -14.34 -38.39 -12.73
C VAL A 81 -13.20 -37.41 -12.35
N GLN A 82 -11.94 -37.87 -12.41
CA GLN A 82 -10.79 -37.00 -12.13
C GLN A 82 -10.67 -35.85 -13.12
N ASN A 83 -11.01 -36.01 -14.39
CA ASN A 83 -11.00 -34.97 -15.38
C ASN A 83 -11.98 -33.83 -15.03
N TYR A 84 -13.16 -34.16 -14.55
CA TYR A 84 -14.09 -33.15 -14.02
C TYR A 84 -13.53 -32.45 -12.79
N TRP A 85 -12.94 -33.18 -11.82
CA TRP A 85 -12.33 -32.59 -10.63
C TRP A 85 -11.17 -31.66 -10.97
N LYS A 86 -10.37 -31.97 -11.99
CA LYS A 86 -9.26 -31.12 -12.44
C LYS A 86 -9.72 -29.76 -12.93
N GLN A 87 -10.97 -29.62 -13.43
CA GLN A 87 -11.51 -28.32 -13.84
C GLN A 87 -11.73 -27.38 -12.66
N GLY A 88 -11.84 -27.90 -11.43
CA GLY A 88 -12.10 -27.07 -10.23
C GLY A 88 -13.47 -26.38 -10.21
N LEU A 89 -14.35 -26.69 -11.14
CA LEU A 89 -15.66 -26.07 -11.32
C LEU A 89 -16.78 -26.76 -10.56
N PHE A 90 -16.54 -27.98 -10.10
CA PHE A 90 -17.57 -28.88 -9.54
C PHE A 90 -17.32 -29.17 -8.06
N SER A 91 -18.39 -29.19 -7.27
CA SER A 91 -18.40 -29.59 -5.87
C SER A 91 -18.69 -31.05 -5.67
N ASN A 92 -19.38 -31.69 -6.65
CA ASN A 92 -19.66 -33.10 -6.64
C ASN A 92 -19.72 -33.64 -8.08
N VAL A 93 -19.23 -34.87 -8.27
CA VAL A 93 -19.29 -35.64 -9.51
C VAL A 93 -19.78 -37.03 -9.16
N LYS A 94 -21.00 -37.35 -9.53
CA LYS A 94 -21.62 -38.65 -9.30
C LYS A 94 -21.82 -39.33 -10.63
N VAL A 95 -21.41 -40.60 -10.73
CA VAL A 95 -21.60 -41.43 -11.92
C VAL A 95 -22.62 -42.52 -11.58
N GLU A 96 -23.65 -42.60 -12.38
CA GLU A 96 -24.69 -43.62 -12.27
C GLU A 96 -24.80 -44.38 -13.59
N ALA A 97 -25.17 -45.64 -13.53
CA ALA A 97 -25.64 -46.39 -14.70
C ALA A 97 -27.16 -46.19 -14.82
N ASP A 98 -27.61 -45.57 -15.88
CA ASP A 98 -29.05 -45.42 -16.13
C ASP A 98 -29.69 -46.76 -16.55
N SER A 99 -28.99 -47.50 -17.43
CA SER A 99 -29.45 -48.81 -17.87
C SER A 99 -28.29 -49.67 -18.37
N ILE A 100 -28.47 -51.00 -18.29
CA ILE A 100 -27.59 -51.99 -18.92
C ILE A 100 -28.46 -52.87 -19.81
N VAL A 101 -28.17 -52.89 -21.11
CA VAL A 101 -28.90 -53.63 -22.11
C VAL A 101 -27.93 -54.58 -22.83
N GLY A 102 -27.93 -55.85 -22.44
CA GLY A 102 -26.96 -56.83 -22.93
C GLY A 102 -25.53 -56.47 -22.49
N ASP A 103 -24.66 -56.18 -23.46
CA ASP A 103 -23.28 -55.77 -23.26
C ASP A 103 -23.09 -54.24 -23.26
N LYS A 104 -24.19 -53.47 -23.46
CA LYS A 104 -24.15 -52.01 -23.52
C LYS A 104 -24.55 -51.40 -22.19
N ILE A 105 -23.74 -50.42 -21.73
CA ILE A 105 -24.01 -49.58 -20.55
C ILE A 105 -24.27 -48.12 -20.95
N TYR A 106 -25.24 -47.50 -20.31
CA TYR A 106 -25.56 -46.08 -20.46
C TYR A 106 -25.18 -45.38 -19.17
N LEU A 107 -24.22 -44.47 -19.24
CA LEU A 107 -23.68 -43.75 -18.09
C LEU A 107 -24.27 -42.34 -17.98
N HIS A 108 -24.56 -41.98 -16.75
CA HIS A 108 -25.06 -40.65 -16.40
C HIS A 108 -24.14 -40.01 -15.37
N PHE A 109 -23.50 -38.90 -15.76
CA PHE A 109 -22.69 -38.07 -14.88
C PHE A 109 -23.54 -36.93 -14.34
N LYS A 110 -23.79 -36.92 -13.04
CA LYS A 110 -24.47 -35.82 -12.35
C LYS A 110 -23.44 -34.91 -11.70
N LEU A 111 -23.33 -33.72 -12.25
CA LEU A 111 -22.37 -32.71 -11.80
C LEU A 111 -23.08 -31.68 -10.90
N THR A 112 -22.42 -31.30 -9.83
CA THR A 112 -22.85 -30.14 -9.00
C THR A 112 -21.81 -29.06 -9.10
N ALA A 113 -22.19 -27.87 -9.55
CA ALA A 113 -21.26 -26.76 -9.66
C ALA A 113 -20.79 -26.28 -8.29
N GLN A 114 -19.56 -25.79 -8.22
CA GLN A 114 -19.08 -25.05 -7.04
C GLN A 114 -19.93 -23.79 -6.84
N PRO A 115 -20.45 -23.56 -5.65
CA PRO A 115 -21.26 -22.40 -5.38
C PRO A 115 -20.44 -21.11 -5.49
N ARG A 116 -21.08 -20.01 -5.91
CA ARG A 116 -20.47 -18.69 -5.99
C ARG A 116 -20.87 -17.83 -4.80
N ILE A 117 -19.99 -16.92 -4.42
CA ILE A 117 -20.26 -15.98 -3.33
C ILE A 117 -21.24 -14.92 -3.82
N SER A 118 -22.44 -14.86 -3.23
CA SER A 118 -23.40 -13.77 -3.43
C SER A 118 -23.10 -12.58 -2.53
N VAL A 119 -22.80 -12.86 -1.26
CA VAL A 119 -22.52 -11.83 -0.24
C VAL A 119 -21.30 -12.22 0.58
N LEU A 120 -20.41 -11.27 0.80
CA LEU A 120 -19.26 -11.40 1.69
C LEU A 120 -19.43 -10.47 2.89
N ARG A 121 -19.55 -11.02 4.09
CA ARG A 121 -19.71 -10.27 5.33
C ARG A 121 -18.47 -10.38 6.19
N TRP A 122 -18.10 -9.26 6.81
CA TRP A 122 -16.93 -9.16 7.66
C TRP A 122 -17.35 -8.80 9.09
N ASN A 123 -16.99 -9.63 10.05
CA ASN A 123 -17.27 -9.44 11.45
C ASN A 123 -15.98 -9.26 12.27
N GLY A 124 -16.01 -8.45 13.34
CA GLY A 124 -14.87 -8.21 14.22
C GLY A 124 -13.83 -7.20 13.70
N LEU A 125 -14.08 -6.53 12.56
CA LEU A 125 -13.15 -5.58 11.94
C LEU A 125 -13.64 -4.13 12.01
N LYS A 126 -12.68 -3.19 12.07
CA LYS A 126 -12.96 -1.76 11.83
C LYS A 126 -13.08 -1.52 10.32
N LYS A 127 -13.83 -0.48 9.90
CA LYS A 127 -14.05 -0.15 8.48
C LYS A 127 -12.74 -0.06 7.67
N SER A 128 -11.74 0.65 8.18
CA SER A 128 -10.44 0.78 7.50
C SER A 128 -9.68 -0.54 7.36
N GLN A 129 -9.79 -1.44 8.35
CA GLN A 129 -9.17 -2.77 8.29
C GLN A 129 -9.85 -3.66 7.25
N ARG A 130 -11.19 -3.56 7.17
CA ARG A 130 -11.97 -4.26 6.16
C ARG A 130 -11.57 -3.83 4.75
N GLU A 131 -11.55 -2.52 4.47
CA GLU A 131 -11.19 -1.95 3.18
C GLU A 131 -9.77 -2.39 2.73
N GLU A 132 -8.81 -2.41 3.67
CA GLU A 132 -7.45 -2.86 3.40
C GLU A 132 -7.37 -4.37 3.14
N LEU A 133 -8.13 -5.19 3.88
CA LEU A 133 -8.17 -6.64 3.70
C LEU A 133 -8.91 -7.05 2.43
N GLU A 134 -9.97 -6.36 2.05
CA GLU A 134 -10.71 -6.61 0.79
C GLU A 134 -9.79 -6.49 -0.45
N GLN A 135 -8.75 -5.66 -0.39
CA GLN A 135 -7.75 -5.57 -1.45
C GLN A 135 -6.72 -6.71 -1.43
N ARG A 136 -6.40 -7.24 -0.23
CA ARG A 136 -5.34 -8.23 -0.02
C ARG A 136 -5.79 -9.67 -0.10
N VAL A 137 -7.05 -9.97 0.22
CA VAL A 137 -7.57 -11.35 0.20
C VAL A 137 -8.07 -11.73 -1.19
N PRO A 138 -7.94 -13.01 -1.56
CA PRO A 138 -8.41 -13.49 -2.86
C PRO A 138 -9.92 -13.76 -2.91
N LEU A 139 -10.59 -13.87 -1.77
CA LEU A 139 -12.01 -14.17 -1.67
C LEU A 139 -12.84 -12.92 -1.98
N ARG A 140 -13.69 -12.97 -3.01
CA ARG A 140 -14.53 -11.86 -3.47
C ARG A 140 -15.90 -12.34 -3.90
N VAL A 141 -16.88 -11.44 -3.86
CA VAL A 141 -18.20 -11.68 -4.44
C VAL A 141 -18.07 -12.10 -5.91
N GLY A 142 -18.82 -13.13 -6.31
CA GLY A 142 -18.76 -13.75 -7.62
C GLY A 142 -17.73 -14.88 -7.78
N ASN A 143 -16.76 -15.01 -6.88
CA ASN A 143 -15.81 -16.13 -6.89
C ASN A 143 -16.48 -17.43 -6.46
N GLN A 144 -15.98 -18.54 -6.99
CA GLN A 144 -16.35 -19.88 -6.50
C GLN A 144 -15.73 -20.12 -5.11
N VAL A 145 -16.48 -20.76 -4.23
CA VAL A 145 -16.01 -21.12 -2.89
C VAL A 145 -15.28 -22.46 -2.95
N THR A 146 -13.96 -22.40 -2.85
CA THR A 146 -13.14 -23.62 -2.78
C THR A 146 -12.39 -23.68 -1.45
N PRO A 147 -12.11 -24.87 -0.88
CA PRO A 147 -11.35 -25.00 0.37
C PRO A 147 -10.01 -24.25 0.32
N ASN A 148 -9.28 -24.37 -0.78
CA ASN A 148 -8.00 -23.67 -0.98
C ASN A 148 -8.16 -22.14 -0.90
N LEU A 149 -9.22 -21.60 -1.51
CA LEU A 149 -9.47 -20.15 -1.49
C LEU A 149 -9.79 -19.67 -0.07
N VAL A 150 -10.54 -20.45 0.69
CA VAL A 150 -10.87 -20.19 2.09
C VAL A 150 -9.60 -20.20 2.95
N ASP A 151 -8.77 -21.25 2.83
CA ASP A 151 -7.54 -21.37 3.61
C ASP A 151 -6.53 -20.28 3.29
N ARG A 152 -6.35 -19.94 2.02
CA ARG A 152 -5.51 -18.80 1.60
C ARG A 152 -6.02 -17.47 2.15
N THR A 153 -7.34 -17.30 2.24
CA THR A 153 -7.95 -16.11 2.83
C THR A 153 -7.66 -16.05 4.33
N LYS A 154 -7.85 -17.14 5.07
CA LYS A 154 -7.51 -17.24 6.50
C LYS A 154 -6.05 -16.87 6.75
N LEU A 155 -5.13 -17.49 6.01
CA LEU A 155 -3.68 -17.24 6.13
C LEU A 155 -3.33 -15.77 5.85
N ARG A 156 -3.94 -15.16 4.83
CA ARG A 156 -3.68 -13.72 4.52
C ARG A 156 -4.20 -12.79 5.60
N ILE A 157 -5.36 -13.09 6.18
CA ILE A 157 -5.91 -12.31 7.30
C ILE A 157 -5.02 -12.46 8.53
N GLN A 158 -4.60 -13.67 8.87
CA GLN A 158 -3.70 -13.93 9.99
C GLN A 158 -2.38 -13.17 9.82
N LYS A 159 -1.73 -13.29 8.65
CA LYS A 159 -0.48 -12.58 8.35
C LYS A 159 -0.63 -11.07 8.46
N TYR A 160 -1.72 -10.50 7.92
CA TYR A 160 -2.01 -9.08 8.04
C TYR A 160 -2.07 -8.59 9.49
N PHE A 161 -2.68 -9.37 10.38
CA PHE A 161 -2.75 -9.00 11.78
C PHE A 161 -1.46 -9.29 12.54
N GLU A 162 -0.69 -10.32 12.16
CA GLU A 162 0.66 -10.56 12.69
C GLU A 162 1.59 -9.38 12.40
N GLU A 163 1.57 -8.83 11.19
CA GLU A 163 2.28 -7.60 10.81
C GLU A 163 1.89 -6.40 11.69
N LYS A 164 0.66 -6.39 12.23
CA LYS A 164 0.15 -5.36 13.15
C LYS A 164 0.37 -5.70 14.65
N GLY A 165 1.02 -6.83 14.96
CA GLY A 165 1.41 -7.24 16.31
C GLY A 165 0.37 -8.09 17.05
N TYR A 166 -0.56 -8.73 16.34
CA TYR A 166 -1.50 -9.72 16.88
C TYR A 166 -1.02 -11.11 16.51
N LYS A 167 -0.73 -11.98 17.45
CA LYS A 167 -0.19 -13.33 17.18
C LYS A 167 -1.28 -14.40 17.16
N ASN A 168 -2.29 -14.26 18.01
CA ASN A 168 -3.30 -15.29 18.23
C ASN A 168 -4.62 -14.91 17.54
N VAL A 169 -4.54 -14.65 16.24
CA VAL A 169 -5.71 -14.25 15.45
C VAL A 169 -6.48 -15.48 15.01
N GLU A 170 -7.71 -15.58 15.44
CA GLU A 170 -8.63 -16.61 15.02
C GLU A 170 -9.48 -16.12 13.87
N VAL A 171 -9.47 -16.85 12.77
CA VAL A 171 -10.26 -16.53 11.58
C VAL A 171 -11.14 -17.73 11.26
N GLU A 172 -12.42 -17.51 11.40
CA GLU A 172 -13.44 -18.49 11.04
C GLU A 172 -14.15 -17.99 9.77
N VAL A 173 -14.32 -18.90 8.81
CA VAL A 173 -15.06 -18.62 7.58
C VAL A 173 -16.25 -19.56 7.56
N VAL A 174 -17.43 -18.99 7.76
CA VAL A 174 -18.70 -19.73 7.79
C VAL A 174 -19.40 -19.53 6.45
N GLN A 175 -19.95 -20.60 5.91
CA GLN A 175 -20.61 -20.62 4.62
C GLN A 175 -22.09 -20.99 4.83
N HIS A 176 -22.98 -20.17 4.29
CA HIS A 176 -24.42 -20.39 4.34
C HIS A 176 -24.97 -20.40 2.92
N GLU A 177 -25.90 -21.27 2.64
CA GLU A 177 -26.62 -21.30 1.37
C GLU A 177 -27.45 -20.02 1.21
N ASP A 178 -27.38 -19.40 0.03
CA ASP A 178 -28.19 -18.24 -0.28
C ASP A 178 -29.53 -18.70 -0.89
N VAL A 179 -30.57 -18.69 -0.08
CA VAL A 179 -31.91 -19.12 -0.51
C VAL A 179 -32.54 -18.21 -1.58
N THR A 180 -31.93 -17.05 -1.85
CA THR A 180 -32.44 -16.09 -2.84
C THR A 180 -31.84 -16.28 -4.24
N ALA A 181 -30.77 -17.07 -4.37
CA ALA A 181 -30.05 -17.28 -5.62
C ALA A 181 -29.55 -18.74 -5.73
N ASP A 182 -29.96 -19.44 -6.78
CA ASP A 182 -29.52 -20.81 -7.05
C ASP A 182 -28.00 -20.91 -7.11
N ASN A 183 -27.43 -21.92 -6.44
CA ASN A 183 -26.00 -22.23 -6.41
C ASN A 183 -25.13 -21.05 -5.94
N HIS A 184 -25.64 -20.25 -5.00
CA HIS A 184 -24.90 -19.15 -4.37
C HIS A 184 -24.77 -19.37 -2.86
N MET A 185 -23.71 -18.79 -2.30
CA MET A 185 -23.42 -18.85 -0.87
C MET A 185 -23.14 -17.47 -0.31
N ILE A 186 -23.62 -17.24 0.88
CA ILE A 186 -23.23 -16.14 1.75
C ILE A 186 -22.02 -16.60 2.56
N VAL A 187 -20.95 -15.83 2.54
CA VAL A 187 -19.73 -16.14 3.30
C VAL A 187 -19.53 -15.11 4.39
N ASP A 188 -19.51 -15.56 5.63
CA ASP A 188 -19.24 -14.75 6.81
C ASP A 188 -17.79 -14.99 7.27
N ILE A 189 -16.99 -13.93 7.29
CA ILE A 189 -15.62 -13.97 7.80
C ILE A 189 -15.63 -13.36 9.20
N ASN A 190 -15.49 -14.20 10.21
CA ASN A 190 -15.42 -13.82 11.61
C ASN A 190 -13.94 -13.72 12.02
N VAL A 191 -13.51 -12.54 12.46
CA VAL A 191 -12.14 -12.28 12.86
C VAL A 191 -12.09 -11.88 14.33
N ASN A 192 -11.57 -12.77 15.16
CA ASN A 192 -11.21 -12.47 16.53
C ASN A 192 -9.71 -12.18 16.61
N LYS A 193 -9.38 -10.93 16.85
CA LYS A 193 -7.97 -10.46 16.84
C LYS A 193 -7.24 -10.81 18.11
N ASN A 194 -7.96 -11.11 19.20
CA ASN A 194 -7.38 -11.20 20.53
C ASN A 194 -6.53 -9.97 20.88
N ASP A 195 -5.67 -10.07 21.88
CA ASP A 195 -4.81 -8.96 22.30
C ASP A 195 -3.51 -8.90 21.52
N LYS A 196 -2.91 -7.70 21.48
CA LYS A 196 -1.59 -7.51 20.90
C LYS A 196 -0.53 -8.10 21.81
N ILE A 197 0.43 -8.77 21.20
CA ILE A 197 1.59 -9.28 21.91
C ILE A 197 2.55 -8.13 22.19
N LEU A 198 2.88 -7.95 23.45
CA LEU A 198 3.83 -6.94 23.93
C LEU A 198 5.14 -7.60 24.35
N ILE A 199 6.24 -6.91 24.14
CA ILE A 199 7.56 -7.34 24.62
C ILE A 199 7.69 -6.91 26.08
N ARG A 200 7.89 -7.88 26.95
CA ARG A 200 8.16 -7.66 28.36
C ARG A 200 9.62 -7.32 28.58
N LYS A 201 10.53 -8.14 28.04
CA LYS A 201 11.97 -7.96 28.23
C LYS A 201 12.76 -8.51 27.02
N ILE A 202 13.86 -7.83 26.70
CA ILE A 202 14.84 -8.28 25.72
C ILE A 202 16.10 -8.67 26.48
N HIS A 203 16.51 -9.93 26.31
CA HIS A 203 17.73 -10.49 26.90
C HIS A 203 18.79 -10.62 25.81
N ILE A 204 19.90 -9.93 25.98
CA ILE A 204 21.06 -10.02 25.09
C ILE A 204 22.19 -10.65 25.90
N THR A 205 22.78 -11.73 25.36
CA THR A 205 23.86 -12.49 25.97
C THR A 205 24.99 -12.72 24.95
N GLY A 206 26.19 -13.06 25.44
CA GLY A 206 27.36 -13.30 24.56
C GLY A 206 28.11 -12.03 24.16
N VAL A 207 27.84 -10.92 24.85
CA VAL A 207 28.53 -9.64 24.68
C VAL A 207 28.89 -9.07 26.06
N ASP A 208 29.83 -8.14 26.07
CA ASP A 208 30.22 -7.42 27.29
C ASP A 208 28.99 -6.67 27.86
N PRO A 209 28.83 -6.63 29.20
CA PRO A 209 27.67 -5.98 29.84
C PRO A 209 27.48 -4.52 29.44
N GLU A 210 28.55 -3.79 29.15
CA GLU A 210 28.52 -2.39 28.73
C GLU A 210 27.86 -2.19 27.35
N LEU A 211 27.90 -3.21 26.51
CA LEU A 211 27.31 -3.17 25.15
C LEU A 211 25.81 -3.45 25.14
N VAL A 212 25.27 -4.09 26.17
CA VAL A 212 23.85 -4.48 26.20
C VAL A 212 22.92 -3.28 26.02
N THR A 213 23.18 -2.17 26.71
CA THR A 213 22.35 -0.96 26.61
C THR A 213 22.46 -0.28 25.25
N PRO A 214 23.67 -0.02 24.69
CA PRO A 214 23.81 0.47 23.31
C PRO A 214 23.15 -0.40 22.26
N LEU A 215 23.22 -1.74 22.41
CA LEU A 215 22.60 -2.68 21.46
C LEU A 215 21.07 -2.65 21.55
N LYS A 216 20.49 -2.63 22.76
CA LYS A 216 19.04 -2.43 22.91
C LYS A 216 18.57 -1.10 22.31
N ASN A 217 19.38 -0.04 22.43
CA ASN A 217 19.06 1.26 21.84
C ASN A 217 19.18 1.28 20.29
N ALA A 218 19.96 0.36 19.72
CA ALA A 218 20.08 0.20 18.27
C ALA A 218 18.84 -0.48 17.66
N MET A 219 18.09 -1.25 18.43
CA MET A 219 16.81 -1.83 18.02
C MET A 219 15.75 -0.72 17.91
N LYS A 220 15.62 -0.13 16.74
CA LYS A 220 14.81 1.08 16.51
C LYS A 220 13.31 0.84 16.48
N LYS A 221 12.90 -0.37 16.10
CA LYS A 221 11.49 -0.72 15.89
C LYS A 221 10.91 -1.57 17.02
N THR A 222 11.77 -2.22 17.79
CA THR A 222 11.44 -3.14 18.89
C THR A 222 12.03 -2.65 20.19
N SER A 223 11.23 -2.51 21.25
CA SER A 223 11.71 -2.06 22.56
C SER A 223 11.07 -2.82 23.71
N ASP A 224 11.81 -2.96 24.81
CA ASP A 224 11.28 -3.48 26.08
C ASP A 224 10.95 -2.36 27.08
N ARG A 225 10.48 -2.76 28.25
CA ARG A 225 10.08 -1.83 29.33
C ARG A 225 11.28 -1.14 30.01
N SER A 226 12.50 -1.66 29.83
CA SER A 226 13.69 -1.22 30.55
C SER A 226 14.42 -0.04 29.90
N THR A 227 14.11 0.31 28.65
CA THR A 227 14.75 1.41 27.93
C THR A 227 14.25 2.76 28.44
N PHE A 228 15.11 3.50 29.10
CA PHE A 228 14.81 4.78 29.78
C PHE A 228 14.39 5.94 28.83
N LYS A 229 14.64 5.82 27.52
CA LYS A 229 14.29 6.83 26.51
C LYS A 229 12.84 6.76 26.01
N LYS A 230 11.89 6.53 26.88
CA LYS A 230 10.47 6.30 26.52
C LYS A 230 9.73 7.51 25.92
N TRP A 231 10.24 8.70 26.07
CA TRP A 231 9.53 9.92 25.66
C TRP A 231 9.90 10.41 24.26
N ILE A 232 11.00 9.93 23.69
CA ILE A 232 11.54 10.40 22.40
C ILE A 232 11.63 9.26 21.36
N SER A 233 11.49 8.00 21.76
CA SER A 233 11.64 6.84 20.89
C SER A 233 10.28 6.40 20.33
N PHE A 234 10.14 6.39 19.02
CA PHE A 234 9.01 5.79 18.29
C PHE A 234 9.02 4.26 18.29
N ALA A 235 9.95 3.63 19.01
CA ALA A 235 10.05 2.17 19.10
C ALA A 235 8.82 1.57 19.77
N SER A 236 8.23 0.58 19.13
CA SER A 236 7.02 -0.08 19.58
C SER A 236 7.34 -1.21 20.55
N ARG A 237 6.57 -1.32 21.63
CA ARG A 237 6.59 -2.51 22.50
C ARG A 237 5.86 -3.71 21.90
N LYS A 238 5.14 -3.53 20.80
CA LYS A 238 4.42 -4.61 20.14
C LYS A 238 5.42 -5.50 19.43
N PHE A 239 5.32 -6.79 19.68
CA PHE A 239 6.13 -7.74 18.94
C PHE A 239 5.60 -7.86 17.50
N ARG A 240 6.46 -7.55 16.55
CA ARG A 240 6.20 -7.68 15.10
C ARG A 240 7.37 -8.44 14.47
N PRO A 241 7.15 -9.65 13.95
CA PRO A 241 8.23 -10.50 13.45
C PRO A 241 9.14 -9.83 12.40
N GLU A 242 8.55 -9.14 11.43
CA GLU A 242 9.30 -8.47 10.37
C GLU A 242 10.19 -7.34 10.92
N GLN A 243 9.64 -6.51 11.81
CA GLN A 243 10.38 -5.42 12.44
C GLN A 243 11.50 -5.93 13.37
N TYR A 244 11.26 -7.06 14.00
CA TYR A 244 12.29 -7.72 14.81
C TYR A 244 13.44 -8.26 13.95
N GLN A 245 13.17 -8.80 12.76
CA GLN A 245 14.22 -9.22 11.84
C GLN A 245 15.08 -8.03 11.37
N GLU A 246 14.45 -6.89 11.06
CA GLU A 246 15.18 -5.66 10.73
C GLU A 246 16.04 -5.17 11.91
N ASP A 247 15.52 -5.23 13.12
CA ASP A 247 16.26 -4.81 14.31
C ASP A 247 17.46 -5.71 14.61
N LYS A 248 17.43 -6.99 14.25
CA LYS A 248 18.64 -7.85 14.28
C LYS A 248 19.73 -7.33 13.34
N GLY A 249 19.35 -6.80 12.16
CA GLY A 249 20.28 -6.12 11.26
C GLY A 249 20.89 -4.87 11.92
N PHE A 250 20.06 -3.97 12.46
CA PHE A 250 20.55 -2.77 13.16
C PHE A 250 21.44 -3.07 14.36
N LEU A 251 21.21 -4.21 15.01
CA LEU A 251 22.06 -4.66 16.11
C LEU A 251 23.46 -5.05 15.63
N ILE A 252 23.56 -5.81 14.53
CA ILE A 252 24.85 -6.15 13.91
C ILE A 252 25.54 -4.90 13.34
N ASP A 253 24.81 -4.01 12.67
CA ASP A 253 25.35 -2.72 12.20
C ASP A 253 25.93 -1.91 13.37
N LYS A 254 25.27 -1.94 14.53
CA LYS A 254 25.79 -1.28 15.73
C LYS A 254 27.06 -1.94 16.23
N MET A 255 27.15 -3.26 16.25
CA MET A 255 28.39 -3.98 16.60
C MET A 255 29.51 -3.65 15.62
N ASN A 256 29.24 -3.68 14.32
CA ASN A 256 30.20 -3.30 13.28
C ASN A 256 30.66 -1.85 13.45
N SER A 257 29.75 -0.94 13.82
CA SER A 257 30.11 0.46 14.10
C SER A 257 31.02 0.65 15.32
N LEU A 258 31.07 -0.35 16.20
CA LEU A 258 31.94 -0.39 17.39
C LEU A 258 33.21 -1.22 17.15
N GLY A 259 33.48 -1.63 15.90
CA GLY A 259 34.68 -2.35 15.51
C GLY A 259 34.59 -3.86 15.61
N TYR A 260 33.47 -4.41 15.97
CA TYR A 260 33.28 -5.87 16.05
C TYR A 260 32.82 -6.43 14.70
N ARG A 261 33.74 -6.59 13.78
CA ARG A 261 33.53 -7.04 12.40
C ARG A 261 32.85 -8.40 12.32
N ASP A 262 33.28 -9.34 13.16
CA ASP A 262 32.82 -10.74 13.14
C ASP A 262 31.61 -10.97 14.07
N ALA A 263 30.98 -9.89 14.51
CA ALA A 263 29.80 -10.00 15.35
C ALA A 263 28.64 -10.64 14.57
N LEU A 264 28.00 -11.62 15.20
CA LEU A 264 26.87 -12.32 14.60
C LEU A 264 25.85 -12.77 15.64
N VAL A 265 24.60 -12.94 15.23
CA VAL A 265 23.56 -13.53 16.04
C VAL A 265 23.67 -15.05 15.93
N LEU A 266 24.05 -15.72 17.03
CA LEU A 266 24.15 -17.17 17.09
C LEU A 266 22.79 -17.87 17.13
N SER A 267 21.92 -17.33 17.96
CA SER A 267 20.54 -17.82 18.09
C SER A 267 19.64 -16.74 18.62
N ASP A 268 18.38 -16.81 18.25
CA ASP A 268 17.32 -16.00 18.83
C ASP A 268 16.09 -16.86 19.14
N SER A 269 15.36 -16.48 20.18
CA SER A 269 14.10 -17.12 20.53
C SER A 269 13.13 -16.12 21.15
N VAL A 270 11.85 -16.34 20.88
CA VAL A 270 10.75 -15.56 21.43
C VAL A 270 9.90 -16.49 22.28
N VAL A 271 9.93 -16.27 23.60
CA VAL A 271 9.26 -17.13 24.57
C VAL A 271 8.00 -16.42 25.07
N THR A 272 6.86 -17.09 24.94
CA THR A 272 5.58 -16.60 25.47
C THR A 272 5.60 -16.75 27.00
N VAL A 273 5.42 -15.63 27.70
CA VAL A 273 5.40 -15.58 29.16
C VAL A 273 3.97 -15.66 29.69
N ASP A 274 3.07 -14.94 29.02
CA ASP A 274 1.64 -14.94 29.27
C ASP A 274 0.89 -14.72 27.93
N PRO A 275 -0.45 -14.77 27.88
CA PRO A 275 -1.20 -14.63 26.63
C PRO A 275 -0.92 -13.32 25.86
N THR A 276 -0.41 -12.29 26.51
CA THR A 276 -0.20 -10.95 25.97
C THR A 276 1.26 -10.49 25.93
N HIS A 277 2.17 -11.26 26.57
CA HIS A 277 3.58 -10.87 26.66
C HIS A 277 4.55 -11.96 26.22
N VAL A 278 5.64 -11.49 25.60
CA VAL A 278 6.77 -12.33 25.20
C VAL A 278 8.08 -11.75 25.76
N ASP A 279 9.01 -12.64 26.05
CA ASP A 279 10.42 -12.29 26.25
C ASP A 279 11.22 -12.69 25.01
N VAL A 280 12.14 -11.83 24.62
CA VAL A 280 13.03 -12.04 23.49
C VAL A 280 14.42 -12.36 24.00
N TYR A 281 14.99 -13.46 23.57
CA TYR A 281 16.35 -13.89 23.91
C TYR A 281 17.22 -13.84 22.65
N LEU A 282 18.31 -13.09 22.73
CA LEU A 282 19.31 -12.96 21.68
C LEU A 282 20.65 -13.42 22.23
N LYS A 283 21.24 -14.42 21.60
CA LYS A 283 22.61 -14.85 21.90
C LYS A 283 23.50 -14.39 20.76
N LEU A 284 24.46 -13.53 21.08
CA LEU A 284 25.41 -12.96 20.12
C LEU A 284 26.78 -13.62 20.28
N ASN A 285 27.56 -13.59 19.23
CA ASN A 285 29.01 -13.70 19.30
C ASN A 285 29.57 -12.30 19.05
N GLN A 286 30.24 -11.74 20.06
CA GLN A 286 30.79 -10.40 19.96
C GLN A 286 31.98 -10.32 19.00
N GLY A 287 32.80 -11.37 18.91
CA GLY A 287 34.07 -11.35 18.17
C GLY A 287 35.13 -10.44 18.81
N LYS A 288 36.12 -10.09 18.04
CA LYS A 288 37.22 -9.17 18.42
C LYS A 288 36.97 -7.79 17.80
N LYS A 289 37.60 -6.77 18.40
CA LYS A 289 37.72 -5.45 17.76
C LYS A 289 38.83 -5.49 16.73
N TYR A 290 38.55 -4.87 15.58
CA TYR A 290 39.52 -4.74 14.51
C TYR A 290 39.90 -3.29 14.26
N TYR A 291 41.16 -3.06 13.89
CA TYR A 291 41.73 -1.75 13.58
C TYR A 291 42.26 -1.72 12.17
N ILE A 292 42.21 -0.60 11.52
CA ILE A 292 42.71 -0.41 10.18
C ILE A 292 44.23 -0.25 10.25
N ARG A 293 44.97 -1.19 9.65
CA ARG A 293 46.42 -1.14 9.57
C ARG A 293 46.91 -0.35 8.36
N ASN A 294 46.26 -0.55 7.22
CA ASN A 294 46.60 0.14 5.98
C ASN A 294 45.38 0.31 5.09
N ILE A 295 45.37 1.39 4.28
CA ILE A 295 44.40 1.61 3.22
C ILE A 295 45.18 1.93 1.94
N SER A 296 44.96 1.15 0.89
CA SER A 296 45.53 1.35 -0.43
C SER A 296 44.44 1.56 -1.47
N TRP A 297 44.78 2.28 -2.54
CA TRP A 297 43.87 2.55 -3.65
C TRP A 297 44.41 1.96 -4.93
N VAL A 298 43.61 1.28 -5.70
CA VAL A 298 43.99 0.65 -6.97
C VAL A 298 42.91 0.96 -8.02
N GLY A 299 43.36 1.39 -9.21
CA GLY A 299 42.49 1.68 -10.35
C GLY A 299 41.96 3.10 -10.40
N ASN A 300 42.31 3.97 -9.46
CA ASN A 300 41.94 5.38 -9.43
C ASN A 300 42.89 6.21 -10.31
N THR A 301 42.45 6.55 -11.52
CA THR A 301 43.20 7.37 -12.48
C THR A 301 42.69 8.80 -12.55
N VAL A 302 41.43 9.04 -12.24
CA VAL A 302 40.74 10.34 -12.30
C VAL A 302 41.05 11.20 -11.07
N TYR A 303 41.01 10.57 -9.89
CA TYR A 303 41.29 11.28 -8.64
C TYR A 303 42.52 10.66 -7.96
N PRO A 304 43.49 11.49 -7.51
CA PRO A 304 44.68 10.99 -6.81
C PRO A 304 44.29 10.37 -5.46
N SER A 305 45.05 9.34 -5.07
CA SER A 305 44.80 8.60 -3.82
C SER A 305 44.77 9.47 -2.58
N ASP A 306 45.58 10.53 -2.53
CA ASP A 306 45.57 11.47 -1.39
C ASP A 306 44.28 12.24 -1.26
N ALA A 307 43.66 12.65 -2.37
CA ALA A 307 42.36 13.32 -2.37
C ALA A 307 41.24 12.37 -1.90
N LEU A 308 41.25 11.14 -2.39
CA LEU A 308 40.30 10.09 -1.97
C LEU A 308 40.49 9.75 -0.49
N MET A 309 41.71 9.70 0.03
CA MET A 309 41.95 9.50 1.47
C MET A 309 41.43 10.67 2.32
N GLN A 310 41.61 11.90 1.88
CA GLN A 310 41.07 13.07 2.59
C GLN A 310 39.55 13.02 2.62
N GLN A 311 38.92 12.61 1.53
CA GLN A 311 37.48 12.50 1.42
C GLN A 311 36.93 11.32 2.23
N LEU A 312 37.63 10.21 2.27
CA LEU A 312 37.26 9.02 3.05
C LEU A 312 37.19 9.31 4.55
N ARG A 313 38.08 10.19 5.06
CA ARG A 313 38.15 10.58 6.49
C ARG A 313 38.32 9.41 7.45
N ILE A 314 38.91 8.32 6.98
CA ILE A 314 39.29 7.14 7.77
C ILE A 314 40.79 7.00 7.67
N LYS A 315 41.46 6.74 8.80
CA LYS A 315 42.92 6.73 8.89
C LYS A 315 43.46 5.39 9.40
N LYS A 316 44.73 5.15 9.14
CA LYS A 316 45.47 4.07 9.78
C LYS A 316 45.40 4.19 11.31
N GLY A 317 45.13 3.09 11.99
CA GLY A 317 44.95 3.02 13.44
C GLY A 317 43.51 3.25 13.91
N ASP A 318 42.62 3.72 13.04
CA ASP A 318 41.21 3.87 13.37
C ASP A 318 40.55 2.50 13.57
N LEU A 319 39.51 2.50 14.38
CA LEU A 319 38.68 1.33 14.58
C LEU A 319 37.98 0.97 13.27
N TYR A 320 37.99 -0.30 12.88
CA TYR A 320 37.31 -0.77 11.68
C TYR A 320 35.78 -0.65 11.86
N ASN A 321 35.21 0.34 11.20
CA ASN A 321 33.80 0.63 11.25
C ASN A 321 33.20 0.48 9.84
N GLN A 322 32.67 -0.70 9.54
CA GLN A 322 32.10 -1.02 8.24
C GLN A 322 30.91 -0.10 7.88
N THR A 323 30.09 0.27 8.87
CA THR A 323 28.97 1.18 8.64
C THR A 323 29.45 2.57 8.24
N LEU A 324 30.48 3.10 8.90
CA LEU A 324 31.08 4.38 8.53
C LEU A 324 31.76 4.29 7.15
N LEU A 325 32.50 3.21 6.88
CA LEU A 325 33.12 2.98 5.59
C LEU A 325 32.09 3.03 4.46
N ASN A 326 31.00 2.28 4.56
CA ASN A 326 29.93 2.28 3.56
C ASN A 326 29.32 3.66 3.35
N LYS A 327 29.10 4.42 4.44
CA LYS A 327 28.59 5.78 4.35
C LYS A 327 29.55 6.69 3.58
N ARG A 328 30.81 6.67 3.92
CA ARG A 328 31.84 7.50 3.26
C ARG A 328 32.05 7.12 1.79
N LEU A 329 31.82 5.85 1.44
CA LEU A 329 31.96 5.38 0.06
C LEU A 329 30.73 5.69 -0.80
N SER A 330 29.49 5.63 -0.25
CA SER A 330 28.28 5.66 -1.10
C SER A 330 27.11 6.51 -0.61
N GLU A 331 26.93 6.70 0.72
CA GLU A 331 25.70 7.27 1.26
C GLU A 331 25.77 8.78 1.53
N ASP A 332 26.86 9.25 2.14
CA ASP A 332 27.04 10.65 2.54
C ASP A 332 26.92 11.61 1.34
N GLU A 333 26.55 12.86 1.57
CA GLU A 333 26.46 13.86 0.49
C GLU A 333 27.79 14.05 -0.24
N ASP A 334 28.88 14.00 0.50
CA ASP A 334 30.24 14.06 0.00
C ASP A 334 30.89 12.68 -0.18
N ALA A 335 30.10 11.61 -0.36
CA ALA A 335 30.60 10.26 -0.58
C ALA A 335 31.43 10.17 -1.87
N ILE A 336 32.48 9.34 -1.84
CA ILE A 336 33.39 9.14 -2.98
C ILE A 336 32.61 8.70 -4.23
N GLY A 337 31.69 7.75 -4.10
CA GLY A 337 30.86 7.30 -5.23
C GLY A 337 30.02 8.41 -5.84
N LYS A 338 29.47 9.32 -5.02
CA LYS A 338 28.69 10.45 -5.54
C LYS A 338 29.55 11.42 -6.33
N GLN A 339 30.81 11.63 -5.94
CA GLN A 339 31.73 12.47 -6.70
C GLN A 339 31.96 11.92 -8.11
N TYR A 340 32.17 10.60 -8.24
CA TYR A 340 32.29 9.96 -9.54
C TYR A 340 30.99 10.04 -10.34
N TYR A 341 29.85 9.70 -9.74
CA TYR A 341 28.54 9.77 -10.41
C TYR A 341 28.17 11.18 -10.85
N ASN A 342 28.52 12.21 -10.08
CA ASN A 342 28.24 13.61 -10.45
C ASN A 342 29.12 14.14 -11.58
N ASN A 343 30.24 13.46 -11.84
CA ASN A 343 31.15 13.77 -12.93
C ASN A 343 31.05 12.81 -14.11
N GLY A 344 29.91 12.16 -14.29
CA GLY A 344 29.59 11.35 -15.47
C GLY A 344 30.05 9.89 -15.40
N TYR A 345 30.70 9.44 -14.36
CA TYR A 345 31.21 8.07 -14.26
C TYR A 345 30.12 7.10 -13.78
N VAL A 346 29.12 6.88 -14.62
CA VAL A 346 27.97 6.00 -14.29
C VAL A 346 28.36 4.53 -14.17
N PHE A 347 29.45 4.12 -14.83
CA PHE A 347 29.98 2.74 -14.79
C PHE A 347 30.95 2.52 -13.64
N TYR A 348 31.17 3.55 -12.80
CA TYR A 348 32.02 3.48 -11.64
C TYR A 348 31.58 2.38 -10.69
N ARG A 349 32.57 1.61 -10.24
CA ARG A 349 32.44 0.63 -9.18
C ARG A 349 33.60 0.77 -8.21
N LEU A 350 33.33 0.68 -6.94
CA LEU A 350 34.33 0.61 -5.89
C LEU A 350 34.01 -0.57 -4.98
N ASP A 351 34.99 -1.48 -4.85
CA ASP A 351 34.92 -2.66 -4.01
C ASP A 351 35.99 -2.55 -2.93
N PRO A 352 35.66 -2.31 -1.65
CA PRO A 352 36.60 -2.37 -0.54
C PRO A 352 36.93 -3.83 -0.24
N VAL A 353 38.17 -4.22 -0.46
CA VAL A 353 38.64 -5.60 -0.26
C VAL A 353 39.55 -5.66 0.94
N GLU A 354 39.27 -6.56 1.87
CA GLU A 354 40.15 -6.89 2.97
C GLU A 354 41.24 -7.83 2.45
N THR A 355 42.45 -7.29 2.18
CA THR A 355 43.55 -8.07 1.59
C THR A 355 44.28 -8.90 2.62
N LYS A 356 44.34 -8.44 3.86
CA LYS A 356 45.02 -9.15 4.94
C LYS A 356 44.36 -8.86 6.28
N VAL A 357 44.14 -9.91 7.05
CA VAL A 357 43.64 -9.83 8.43
C VAL A 357 44.64 -10.56 9.33
N GLU A 358 45.36 -9.85 10.17
CA GLU A 358 46.33 -10.40 11.10
C GLU A 358 46.03 -9.95 12.53
N GLY A 359 45.73 -10.91 13.40
CA GLY A 359 45.40 -10.61 14.79
C GLY A 359 44.11 -9.79 14.92
N ASP A 360 44.25 -8.49 15.18
CA ASP A 360 43.19 -7.49 15.30
C ASP A 360 43.28 -6.39 14.22
N SER A 361 44.13 -6.58 13.22
CA SER A 361 44.47 -5.56 12.23
C SER A 361 44.04 -5.96 10.82
N ILE A 362 43.45 -5.02 10.08
CA ILE A 362 42.95 -5.21 8.72
C ILE A 362 43.65 -4.28 7.73
N ASP A 363 44.09 -4.82 6.60
CA ASP A 363 44.52 -4.06 5.44
C ASP A 363 43.37 -3.99 4.45
N LEU A 364 42.98 -2.76 4.06
CA LEU A 364 41.94 -2.48 3.08
C LEU A 364 42.57 -2.05 1.76
N GLU A 365 42.10 -2.65 0.69
CA GLU A 365 42.40 -2.23 -0.67
C GLU A 365 41.11 -1.77 -1.35
N MET A 366 41.06 -0.48 -1.67
CA MET A 366 39.96 0.14 -2.37
C MET A 366 40.15 -0.06 -3.87
N ARG A 367 39.45 -1.05 -4.43
CA ARG A 367 39.53 -1.36 -5.86
C ARG A 367 38.50 -0.54 -6.61
N ILE A 368 38.99 0.35 -7.48
CA ILE A 368 38.12 1.22 -8.29
C ILE A 368 38.19 0.76 -9.75
N SER A 369 37.04 0.65 -10.36
CA SER A 369 36.85 0.60 -11.80
C SER A 369 36.07 1.85 -12.21
N GLU A 370 36.73 2.82 -12.81
CA GLU A 370 36.15 4.13 -13.08
C GLU A 370 35.21 4.09 -14.28
N GLY A 371 35.54 3.29 -15.30
CA GLY A 371 34.79 3.24 -16.55
C GLY A 371 34.90 4.52 -17.38
N LYS A 372 34.03 4.67 -18.38
CA LYS A 372 34.00 5.86 -19.24
C LYS A 372 33.03 6.90 -18.65
N GLN A 373 33.31 8.17 -18.95
CA GLN A 373 32.30 9.21 -18.73
C GLN A 373 31.09 9.01 -19.67
N ALA A 374 29.91 9.22 -19.13
CA ALA A 374 28.67 9.10 -19.87
C ALA A 374 27.87 10.41 -19.83
N THR A 375 27.14 10.68 -20.92
CA THR A 375 26.23 11.80 -21.05
C THR A 375 24.78 11.31 -21.14
N PHE A 376 23.83 12.15 -20.75
CA PHE A 376 22.42 11.85 -20.97
C PHE A 376 22.12 11.84 -22.48
N ASN A 377 21.57 10.73 -22.99
CA ASN A 377 21.15 10.61 -24.37
C ASN A 377 19.65 10.94 -24.51
N ARG A 378 18.80 10.13 -23.93
CA ARG A 378 17.35 10.30 -24.01
C ARG A 378 16.74 10.48 -22.63
N VAL A 379 15.96 11.54 -22.47
CA VAL A 379 15.18 11.82 -21.29
C VAL A 379 13.70 11.68 -21.66
N ARG A 380 13.12 10.55 -21.26
CA ARG A 380 11.72 10.20 -21.53
C ARG A 380 10.85 10.49 -20.32
N ILE A 381 9.61 10.86 -20.58
CA ILE A 381 8.56 11.06 -19.59
C ILE A 381 7.42 10.13 -19.92
N SER A 382 6.90 9.41 -18.95
CA SER A 382 5.76 8.52 -19.10
C SER A 382 4.74 8.72 -17.98
N GLY A 383 3.45 8.51 -18.27
CA GLY A 383 2.37 8.60 -17.28
C GLY A 383 1.89 10.02 -16.94
N ASN A 384 2.20 11.01 -17.77
CA ASN A 384 1.81 12.42 -17.58
C ASN A 384 0.50 12.76 -18.33
N ASP A 385 -0.58 12.09 -18.00
CA ASP A 385 -1.89 12.23 -18.67
C ASP A 385 -2.62 13.56 -18.33
N ARG A 386 -2.30 14.23 -17.22
CA ARG A 386 -2.97 15.44 -16.72
C ARG A 386 -2.13 16.72 -16.81
N VAL A 387 -0.83 16.62 -16.95
CA VAL A 387 0.12 17.74 -16.95
C VAL A 387 0.80 17.83 -18.30
N TYR A 388 1.02 19.00 -18.82
CA TYR A 388 1.73 19.18 -20.09
C TYR A 388 3.21 18.81 -19.97
N ASP A 389 3.77 18.22 -21.02
CA ASP A 389 5.17 17.78 -21.08
C ASP A 389 6.15 18.92 -20.79
N HIS A 390 5.88 20.13 -21.29
CA HIS A 390 6.72 21.29 -21.03
C HIS A 390 6.76 21.70 -19.55
N VAL A 391 5.68 21.46 -18.80
CA VAL A 391 5.62 21.74 -17.36
C VAL A 391 6.52 20.79 -16.58
N ILE A 392 6.62 19.56 -17.03
CA ILE A 392 7.50 18.54 -16.41
C ILE A 392 8.95 18.84 -16.79
N ARG A 393 9.23 19.09 -18.08
CA ARG A 393 10.60 19.30 -18.58
C ARG A 393 11.28 20.53 -17.97
N ARG A 394 10.52 21.57 -17.63
CA ARG A 394 11.09 22.76 -16.98
C ARG A 394 11.59 22.53 -15.57
N GLU A 395 11.04 21.50 -14.89
CA GLU A 395 11.46 21.07 -13.54
C GLU A 395 12.60 20.04 -13.58
N ILE A 396 12.88 19.43 -14.74
CA ILE A 396 13.93 18.43 -14.89
C ILE A 396 15.27 19.11 -15.16
N ARG A 397 16.30 18.73 -14.40
CA ARG A 397 17.67 19.23 -14.54
C ARG A 397 18.52 18.36 -15.46
N THR A 398 18.12 17.13 -15.70
CA THR A 398 18.80 16.24 -16.64
C THR A 398 18.42 16.57 -18.08
N LYS A 399 19.38 16.97 -18.88
CA LYS A 399 19.16 17.32 -20.29
C LYS A 399 19.99 16.43 -21.20
N PRO A 400 19.49 16.06 -22.38
CA PRO A 400 20.30 15.38 -23.38
C PRO A 400 21.58 16.16 -23.71
N GLY A 401 22.73 15.48 -23.71
CA GLY A 401 24.05 16.07 -23.93
C GLY A 401 24.81 16.51 -22.69
N ASP A 402 24.15 16.72 -21.55
CA ASP A 402 24.82 17.03 -20.30
C ASP A 402 25.51 15.77 -19.74
N LEU A 403 26.60 15.95 -18.99
CA LEU A 403 27.22 14.86 -18.24
C LEU A 403 26.24 14.22 -17.27
N PHE A 404 26.32 12.91 -17.13
CA PHE A 404 25.51 12.20 -16.13
C PHE A 404 25.84 12.73 -14.73
N SER A 405 24.82 13.02 -13.97
CA SER A 405 24.91 13.46 -12.58
C SER A 405 23.75 12.90 -11.77
N ILE A 406 24.09 12.15 -10.72
CA ILE A 406 23.09 11.64 -9.77
C ILE A 406 22.44 12.76 -8.98
N GLU A 407 23.16 13.83 -8.69
CA GLU A 407 22.66 15.03 -8.02
C GLU A 407 21.61 15.75 -8.87
N ALA A 408 21.91 15.95 -10.18
CA ALA A 408 20.94 16.55 -11.11
C ALA A 408 19.66 15.71 -11.20
N LEU A 409 19.78 14.38 -11.17
CA LEU A 409 18.65 13.46 -11.15
C LEU A 409 17.85 13.58 -9.85
N GLN A 410 18.50 13.52 -8.70
CA GLN A 410 17.86 13.67 -7.39
C GLN A 410 17.18 15.04 -7.24
N ARG A 411 17.81 16.09 -7.77
CA ARG A 411 17.24 17.44 -7.79
C ARG A 411 15.98 17.48 -8.66
N SER A 412 16.01 16.85 -9.85
CA SER A 412 14.82 16.75 -10.71
C SER A 412 13.67 16.04 -10.00
N VAL A 413 13.96 14.95 -9.26
CA VAL A 413 12.95 14.25 -8.46
C VAL A 413 12.38 15.14 -7.38
N ARG A 414 13.21 15.89 -6.65
CA ARG A 414 12.75 16.82 -5.61
C ARG A 414 11.88 17.96 -6.20
N GLU A 415 12.30 18.54 -7.33
CA GLU A 415 11.55 19.61 -7.99
C GLU A 415 10.20 19.11 -8.53
N LEU A 416 10.15 17.93 -9.15
CA LEU A 416 8.90 17.28 -9.55
C LEU A 416 7.99 16.98 -8.36
N ALA A 417 8.54 16.46 -7.27
CA ALA A 417 7.80 16.20 -6.03
C ALA A 417 7.21 17.48 -5.42
N ALA A 418 7.95 18.58 -5.47
CA ALA A 418 7.51 19.88 -4.96
C ALA A 418 6.29 20.45 -5.72
N THR A 419 6.09 20.05 -6.97
CA THR A 419 4.90 20.45 -7.75
C THR A 419 3.59 19.89 -7.19
N LYS A 420 3.65 18.81 -6.38
CA LYS A 420 2.51 18.08 -5.81
C LYS A 420 1.52 17.52 -6.85
N GLN A 421 1.96 17.40 -8.09
CA GLN A 421 1.15 16.87 -9.20
C GLN A 421 1.31 15.36 -9.38
N PHE A 422 2.36 14.78 -8.78
CA PHE A 422 2.75 13.38 -8.97
C PHE A 422 2.79 12.62 -7.66
N ASP A 423 2.67 11.30 -7.74
CA ASP A 423 2.88 10.43 -6.61
C ASP A 423 4.37 10.34 -6.28
N ASN A 424 4.74 10.84 -5.10
CA ASN A 424 6.13 10.92 -4.67
C ASN A 424 6.75 9.56 -4.37
N GLU A 425 5.97 8.59 -3.92
CA GLU A 425 6.46 7.26 -3.59
C GLU A 425 6.88 6.53 -4.87
N VAL A 426 6.03 6.56 -5.89
CA VAL A 426 6.35 5.99 -7.21
C VAL A 426 7.54 6.71 -7.84
N LEU A 427 7.56 8.05 -7.80
CA LEU A 427 8.63 8.84 -8.38
C LEU A 427 9.99 8.51 -7.76
N GLN A 428 10.07 8.42 -6.43
CA GLN A 428 11.32 8.12 -5.72
C GLN A 428 11.76 6.66 -5.87
N SER A 429 10.83 5.72 -5.86
CA SER A 429 11.16 4.29 -5.91
C SER A 429 11.51 3.79 -7.31
N GLU A 430 10.87 4.35 -8.34
CA GLU A 430 10.97 3.81 -9.69
C GLU A 430 12.00 4.52 -10.57
N ILE A 431 12.35 5.80 -10.31
CA ILE A 431 13.24 6.57 -11.18
C ILE A 431 14.62 5.91 -11.32
N PHE A 432 15.20 5.46 -10.21
CA PHE A 432 16.53 4.86 -10.21
C PHE A 432 16.58 3.48 -10.88
N LYS A 433 15.45 2.79 -10.98
CA LYS A 433 15.32 1.52 -11.74
C LYS A 433 15.24 1.74 -13.24
N ASN A 434 14.96 2.97 -13.66
CA ASN A 434 14.76 3.34 -15.07
C ASN A 434 15.95 4.13 -15.65
N ILE A 435 17.12 4.01 -15.04
CA ILE A 435 18.40 4.47 -15.57
C ILE A 435 19.00 3.33 -16.39
N ARG A 436 19.27 3.57 -17.67
CA ARG A 436 19.82 2.59 -18.61
C ARG A 436 21.12 3.10 -19.19
N PRO A 437 22.27 2.80 -18.56
CA PRO A 437 23.56 3.13 -19.11
C PRO A 437 23.93 2.17 -20.24
N ASP A 438 24.58 2.70 -21.28
CA ASP A 438 25.15 1.96 -22.40
C ASP A 438 26.67 2.24 -22.46
N ASP A 439 27.46 1.24 -22.09
CA ASP A 439 28.92 1.35 -22.05
C ASP A 439 29.53 1.46 -23.45
N ASN A 440 28.89 0.91 -24.48
CA ASN A 440 29.41 0.97 -25.84
C ASN A 440 29.44 2.41 -26.36
N THR A 441 28.35 3.14 -26.13
CA THR A 441 28.18 4.53 -26.60
C THR A 441 28.62 5.58 -25.58
N GLY A 442 28.84 5.22 -24.32
CA GLY A 442 29.11 6.17 -23.24
C GLY A 442 27.91 7.08 -22.96
N THR A 443 26.70 6.53 -23.07
CA THR A 443 25.48 7.32 -22.88
C THR A 443 24.53 6.68 -21.87
N VAL A 444 23.58 7.50 -21.37
CA VAL A 444 22.56 7.06 -20.41
C VAL A 444 21.17 7.49 -20.89
N ASP A 445 20.29 6.53 -21.04
CA ASP A 445 18.88 6.77 -21.26
C ASP A 445 18.15 6.77 -19.90
N ILE A 446 17.29 7.77 -19.66
CA ILE A 446 16.47 7.87 -18.47
C ILE A 446 14.99 7.96 -18.83
N THR A 447 14.17 7.26 -18.06
CA THR A 447 12.72 7.41 -18.13
C THR A 447 12.20 7.86 -16.76
N TYR A 448 11.46 8.97 -16.72
CA TYR A 448 10.73 9.45 -15.56
C TYR A 448 9.34 8.81 -15.55
N PRO A 449 9.10 7.78 -14.73
CA PRO A 449 7.78 7.17 -14.59
C PRO A 449 6.94 8.04 -13.65
N LEU A 450 6.01 8.78 -14.21
CA LEU A 450 5.13 9.66 -13.43
C LEU A 450 3.76 9.02 -13.29
N VAL A 451 3.22 9.09 -12.09
CA VAL A 451 1.82 8.78 -11.82
C VAL A 451 1.16 10.08 -11.38
N THR A 452 0.25 10.60 -12.19
CA THR A 452 -0.42 11.86 -11.87
C THR A 452 -1.36 11.68 -10.69
N LYS A 453 -1.28 12.62 -9.74
CA LYS A 453 -2.12 12.67 -8.55
C LYS A 453 -3.00 13.90 -8.60
N GLY A 454 -4.29 13.76 -8.32
CA GLY A 454 -5.17 14.91 -8.17
C GLY A 454 -4.75 15.74 -6.95
N GLY A 455 -4.30 16.97 -7.19
CA GLY A 455 -3.92 17.91 -6.12
C GLY A 455 -5.05 18.88 -5.77
N ASP A 456 -6.19 18.79 -6.43
CA ASP A 456 -7.33 19.67 -6.21
C ASP A 456 -7.93 19.42 -4.82
N GLN A 457 -8.27 20.49 -4.12
CA GLN A 457 -8.71 20.45 -2.73
C GLN A 457 -10.01 21.22 -2.58
N ILE A 458 -10.94 20.63 -1.85
CA ILE A 458 -12.14 21.29 -1.35
C ILE A 458 -12.03 21.30 0.17
N GLU A 459 -12.03 22.48 0.75
CA GLU A 459 -11.97 22.70 2.19
C GLU A 459 -13.26 23.32 2.64
N VAL A 460 -13.91 22.71 3.63
CA VAL A 460 -15.07 23.28 4.32
C VAL A 460 -14.76 23.26 5.80
N SER A 461 -14.82 24.41 6.43
CA SER A 461 -14.60 24.56 7.86
C SER A 461 -15.66 25.46 8.49
N ALA A 462 -15.93 25.19 9.76
CA ALA A 462 -16.80 26.03 10.58
C ALA A 462 -16.14 26.29 11.92
N GLY A 463 -16.25 27.53 12.38
CA GLY A 463 -15.74 27.97 13.68
C GLY A 463 -16.86 28.65 14.47
N TRP A 464 -16.71 28.69 15.78
CA TRP A 464 -17.59 29.45 16.67
C TRP A 464 -16.82 30.63 17.27
N GLY A 465 -17.40 31.81 17.20
CA GLY A 465 -16.85 33.03 17.77
C GLY A 465 -17.88 33.87 18.50
N PRO A 466 -17.50 35.02 19.07
CA PRO A 466 -18.42 35.91 19.78
C PRO A 466 -19.61 36.38 18.93
N THR A 467 -19.45 36.44 17.61
CA THR A 467 -20.47 36.83 16.64
C THR A 467 -21.27 35.64 16.08
N GLY A 468 -21.08 34.42 16.63
CA GLY A 468 -21.76 33.20 16.20
C GLY A 468 -20.89 32.29 15.34
N ILE A 469 -21.52 31.48 14.50
CA ILE A 469 -20.84 30.50 13.63
C ILE A 469 -20.29 31.22 12.40
N ILE A 470 -19.01 30.98 12.10
CA ILE A 470 -18.34 31.41 10.87
C ILE A 470 -18.08 30.19 10.03
N GLY A 471 -18.65 30.14 8.83
CA GLY A 471 -18.38 29.12 7.83
C GLY A 471 -17.34 29.60 6.82
N ARG A 472 -16.47 28.70 6.39
CA ARG A 472 -15.54 28.92 5.28
C ARG A 472 -15.63 27.74 4.33
N ALA A 473 -15.72 28.03 3.03
CA ALA A 473 -15.57 27.08 1.96
C ALA A 473 -14.49 27.58 0.99
N SER A 474 -13.56 26.71 0.61
CA SER A 474 -12.57 27.04 -0.40
C SER A 474 -12.36 25.89 -1.38
N VAL A 475 -12.14 26.23 -2.65
CA VAL A 475 -11.80 25.28 -3.70
C VAL A 475 -10.49 25.75 -4.31
N LYS A 476 -9.54 24.82 -4.35
CA LYS A 476 -8.19 25.06 -4.87
C LYS A 476 -7.90 24.07 -5.99
N PHE A 477 -7.61 24.57 -7.17
CA PHE A 477 -7.18 23.82 -8.35
C PHE A 477 -5.67 23.98 -8.51
N THR A 478 -4.93 22.89 -8.48
CA THR A 478 -3.46 22.93 -8.45
C THR A 478 -2.81 22.75 -9.82
N ASN A 479 -3.57 22.32 -10.82
CA ASN A 479 -3.10 22.11 -12.19
C ASN A 479 -3.89 22.97 -13.19
N PHE A 480 -4.27 24.17 -12.81
CA PHE A 480 -5.03 25.07 -13.65
C PHE A 480 -4.24 25.51 -14.90
N SER A 481 -4.93 25.79 -15.98
CA SER A 481 -4.36 26.31 -17.23
C SER A 481 -5.14 27.54 -17.70
N MET A 482 -4.53 28.72 -17.58
CA MET A 482 -5.09 29.96 -18.09
C MET A 482 -5.17 29.96 -19.62
N GLN A 483 -4.22 29.31 -20.29
CA GLN A 483 -4.21 29.20 -21.76
C GLN A 483 -5.38 28.40 -22.29
N ASN A 484 -5.74 27.33 -21.60
CA ASN A 484 -6.88 26.50 -21.97
C ASN A 484 -8.23 27.19 -21.68
N LEU A 485 -8.29 28.07 -20.68
CA LEU A 485 -9.49 28.86 -20.39
C LEU A 485 -9.92 29.72 -21.58
N PHE A 486 -8.94 30.29 -22.29
CA PHE A 486 -9.20 31.15 -23.44
C PHE A 486 -9.16 30.40 -24.79
N GLY A 487 -9.13 29.07 -24.80
CA GLY A 487 -9.19 28.25 -26.01
C GLY A 487 -8.00 28.41 -26.96
N ARG A 488 -6.89 28.99 -26.52
CA ARG A 488 -5.77 29.43 -27.35
C ARG A 488 -4.97 28.28 -28.00
N ASN A 489 -5.05 27.05 -27.47
CA ASN A 489 -4.21 25.93 -27.92
C ASN A 489 -4.99 24.72 -28.46
N GLY A 490 -6.30 24.83 -28.69
CA GLY A 490 -7.08 23.74 -29.29
C GLY A 490 -7.10 22.42 -28.53
N TYR A 491 -6.62 22.41 -27.29
CA TYR A 491 -6.50 21.21 -26.50
C TYR A 491 -7.87 20.83 -25.92
N LYS A 492 -8.53 19.90 -26.58
CA LYS A 492 -9.79 19.33 -26.11
C LYS A 492 -9.53 18.39 -24.94
N ARG A 493 -9.45 18.92 -23.74
CA ARG A 493 -9.41 18.09 -22.55
C ARG A 493 -10.80 17.92 -21.96
N ALA A 494 -11.18 16.67 -21.74
CA ALA A 494 -12.42 16.35 -21.05
C ALA A 494 -12.34 16.83 -19.59
N GLY A 495 -13.12 17.86 -19.21
CA GLY A 495 -13.22 18.34 -17.85
C GLY A 495 -13.82 19.74 -17.78
N PHE A 496 -14.58 20.03 -16.71
CA PHE A 496 -15.22 21.33 -16.49
C PHE A 496 -14.20 22.46 -16.22
N ILE A 497 -13.01 22.10 -15.72
CA ILE A 497 -11.96 23.06 -15.35
C ILE A 497 -10.75 22.86 -16.24
N PRO A 498 -10.25 23.92 -16.90
CA PRO A 498 -9.06 23.83 -17.74
C PRO A 498 -7.81 23.49 -16.92
N GLN A 499 -7.13 22.40 -17.29
CA GLN A 499 -5.96 21.87 -16.59
C GLN A 499 -4.78 21.69 -17.55
N GLY A 500 -3.56 21.61 -17.00
CA GLY A 500 -2.36 21.22 -17.76
C GLY A 500 -1.10 22.03 -17.47
N ASP A 501 -1.19 23.31 -17.11
CA ASP A 501 -0.04 24.22 -16.98
C ASP A 501 0.59 24.25 -15.58
N GLY A 502 0.01 23.53 -14.61
CA GLY A 502 0.51 23.52 -13.22
C GLY A 502 0.30 24.85 -12.48
N GLN A 503 -0.59 25.72 -12.97
CA GLN A 503 -0.98 26.94 -12.28
C GLN A 503 -1.95 26.64 -11.16
N THR A 504 -2.05 27.51 -10.17
CA THR A 504 -2.99 27.37 -9.06
C THR A 504 -4.08 28.43 -9.14
N LEU A 505 -5.34 28.00 -9.08
CA LEU A 505 -6.51 28.87 -8.94
C LEU A 505 -7.23 28.50 -7.66
N GLN A 506 -7.47 29.49 -6.80
CA GLN A 506 -8.20 29.27 -5.55
C GLN A 506 -9.33 30.27 -5.42
N VAL A 507 -10.51 29.75 -5.10
CA VAL A 507 -11.69 30.55 -4.77
C VAL A 507 -12.07 30.22 -3.34
N SER A 508 -12.28 31.22 -2.50
CA SER A 508 -12.76 30.99 -1.15
C SER A 508 -13.88 31.97 -0.76
N VAL A 509 -14.79 31.43 0.02
CA VAL A 509 -15.91 32.18 0.59
C VAL A 509 -15.90 31.94 2.10
N GLN A 510 -15.95 33.01 2.86
CA GLN A 510 -16.07 32.94 4.31
C GLN A 510 -17.23 33.84 4.74
N SER A 511 -18.12 33.33 5.53
CA SER A 511 -19.30 34.09 5.95
C SER A 511 -19.72 33.75 7.37
N ASN A 512 -20.13 34.76 8.09
CA ASN A 512 -20.91 34.67 9.30
C ASN A 512 -22.31 35.25 9.02
N ALA A 513 -23.00 34.77 8.05
CA ALA A 513 -24.36 35.14 7.63
C ALA A 513 -24.76 36.62 7.84
N LYS A 514 -24.60 37.20 9.04
CA LYS A 514 -25.04 38.54 9.44
C LYS A 514 -23.95 39.59 9.46
N TYR A 515 -22.77 39.26 10.03
CA TYR A 515 -21.77 40.29 10.40
C TYR A 515 -20.59 40.37 9.45
N TYR A 516 -20.27 39.28 8.75
CA TYR A 516 -19.07 39.18 7.94
C TYR A 516 -19.29 38.31 6.71
N GLN A 517 -18.88 38.81 5.57
CA GLN A 517 -18.78 38.06 4.32
C GLN A 517 -17.46 38.43 3.64
N ASN A 518 -16.75 37.42 3.17
CA ASN A 518 -15.52 37.58 2.41
C ASN A 518 -15.50 36.63 1.24
N TYR A 519 -15.24 37.15 0.08
CA TYR A 519 -15.05 36.41 -1.16
C TYR A 519 -13.64 36.70 -1.64
N SER A 520 -12.84 35.68 -1.92
CA SER A 520 -11.48 35.87 -2.44
C SER A 520 -11.20 34.95 -3.61
N LEU A 521 -10.47 35.48 -4.56
CA LEU A 521 -9.93 34.80 -5.73
C LEU A 521 -8.43 34.97 -5.74
N SER A 522 -7.69 33.89 -5.89
CA SER A 522 -6.22 33.91 -5.98
C SER A 522 -5.76 33.06 -7.15
N PHE A 523 -4.86 33.60 -7.94
CA PHE A 523 -4.21 32.94 -9.06
C PHE A 523 -2.69 32.99 -8.87
N ILE A 524 -2.01 31.86 -9.09
CA ILE A 524 -0.55 31.74 -8.98
C ILE A 524 -0.03 31.00 -10.20
N ASP A 525 0.90 31.62 -10.91
CA ASP A 525 1.69 31.00 -11.97
C ASP A 525 3.15 30.85 -11.49
N PRO A 526 3.64 29.63 -11.23
CA PRO A 526 5.00 29.41 -10.73
C PRO A 526 6.08 29.63 -11.80
N TRP A 527 5.71 29.69 -13.09
CA TRP A 527 6.63 29.87 -14.22
C TRP A 527 6.14 30.97 -15.17
N PHE A 528 5.84 32.13 -14.64
CA PHE A 528 5.36 33.25 -15.42
C PHE A 528 6.32 33.60 -16.57
N GLY A 529 5.79 33.64 -17.79
CA GLY A 529 6.56 33.81 -19.01
C GLY A 529 7.24 32.53 -19.56
N GLY A 530 7.11 31.38 -18.88
CA GLY A 530 7.51 30.05 -19.36
C GLY A 530 9.01 29.76 -19.47
N LYS A 531 9.88 30.75 -19.35
CA LYS A 531 11.33 30.62 -19.56
C LYS A 531 12.15 30.48 -18.28
N ARG A 532 11.65 30.96 -17.16
CA ARG A 532 12.33 30.97 -15.86
C ARG A 532 11.34 30.72 -14.73
N PRO A 533 11.77 30.16 -13.61
CA PRO A 533 10.90 29.91 -12.46
C PRO A 533 10.63 31.22 -11.71
N ASN A 534 9.96 32.16 -12.38
CA ASN A 534 9.46 33.37 -11.78
C ASN A 534 8.01 33.17 -11.40
N GLN A 535 7.71 33.29 -10.13
CA GLN A 535 6.35 33.17 -9.65
C GLN A 535 5.62 34.49 -9.86
N PHE A 536 4.45 34.45 -10.44
CA PHE A 536 3.52 35.57 -10.50
C PHE A 536 2.24 35.18 -9.75
N SER A 537 1.77 36.06 -8.90
CA SER A 537 0.54 35.85 -8.15
C SER A 537 -0.34 37.10 -8.20
N VAL A 538 -1.63 36.86 -8.36
CA VAL A 538 -2.66 37.91 -8.27
C VAL A 538 -3.73 37.41 -7.33
N SER A 539 -4.13 38.24 -6.40
CA SER A 539 -5.31 37.95 -5.58
C SER A 539 -6.20 39.17 -5.48
N ALA A 540 -7.49 38.90 -5.43
CA ALA A 540 -8.51 39.92 -5.20
C ALA A 540 -9.48 39.43 -4.14
N PHE A 541 -9.97 40.34 -3.33
CA PHE A 541 -10.98 39.99 -2.35
C PHE A 541 -12.02 41.11 -2.23
N TYR A 542 -13.21 40.70 -1.85
CA TYR A 542 -14.29 41.57 -1.45
C TYR A 542 -14.75 41.14 -0.06
N SER A 543 -14.77 42.08 0.88
CA SER A 543 -15.27 41.88 2.23
C SER A 543 -16.37 42.85 2.55
N ARG A 544 -17.43 42.35 3.20
CA ARG A 544 -18.48 43.16 3.80
C ARG A 544 -18.53 42.90 5.29
N TYR A 545 -18.38 43.96 6.06
CA TYR A 545 -18.55 43.95 7.51
C TYR A 545 -19.80 44.76 7.84
N THR A 546 -20.76 44.17 8.51
CA THR A 546 -21.90 44.90 9.03
C THR A 546 -21.53 45.41 10.43
N ASP A 547 -21.53 46.72 10.62
CA ASP A 547 -21.05 47.34 11.85
C ASP A 547 -21.97 46.96 13.03
N VAL A 548 -21.35 46.46 14.09
CA VAL A 548 -21.95 46.44 15.42
C VAL A 548 -21.84 47.90 15.91
N ASN A 549 -22.94 48.55 16.03
CA ASN A 549 -23.09 49.96 16.36
C ASN A 549 -21.92 50.51 17.20
N SER A 550 -21.24 51.55 16.70
CA SER A 550 -20.04 52.16 17.32
C SER A 550 -20.30 52.65 18.76
N SER A 551 -21.53 52.89 19.15
CA SER A 551 -21.92 53.21 20.54
C SER A 551 -21.61 52.06 21.53
N TYR A 552 -21.44 50.80 21.08
CA TYR A 552 -21.01 49.70 21.96
C TYR A 552 -19.55 49.87 22.40
N TYR A 553 -18.70 50.22 21.50
CA TYR A 553 -17.27 50.43 21.80
C TYR A 553 -17.04 51.74 22.56
N SER A 554 -17.77 52.78 22.27
CA SER A 554 -17.66 54.05 22.98
C SER A 554 -18.19 53.92 24.42
N ASN A 555 -19.32 53.27 24.65
CA ASN A 555 -19.86 53.07 26.01
C ASN A 555 -18.97 52.14 26.87
N SER A 556 -18.42 51.09 26.30
CA SER A 556 -17.52 50.16 27.02
C SER A 556 -16.23 50.89 27.45
N TYR A 557 -15.67 51.72 26.57
CA TYR A 557 -14.47 52.49 26.87
C TYR A 557 -14.70 53.53 27.94
N TYR A 558 -15.80 54.32 27.87
CA TYR A 558 -16.17 55.30 28.87
C TYR A 558 -16.53 54.68 30.22
N ASN A 559 -17.25 53.56 30.24
CA ASN A 559 -17.58 52.84 31.48
C ASN A 559 -16.34 52.21 32.14
N SER A 560 -15.35 51.76 31.36
CA SER A 560 -14.05 51.30 31.88
C SER A 560 -13.23 52.44 32.50
N LEU A 561 -13.33 53.64 31.96
CA LEU A 561 -12.55 54.79 32.43
C LEU A 561 -13.12 55.46 33.70
N TYR A 562 -14.44 55.40 33.89
CA TYR A 562 -15.14 56.13 34.98
C TYR A 562 -15.73 55.22 36.08
N GLY A 563 -15.45 53.91 36.06
CA GLY A 563 -15.72 53.02 37.20
C GLY A 563 -17.21 52.83 37.57
N TYR A 564 -18.13 53.15 36.69
CA TYR A 564 -19.55 52.84 36.93
C TYR A 564 -19.81 51.36 36.67
N GLY A 565 -19.86 50.58 37.75
CA GLY A 565 -20.28 49.17 37.75
C GLY A 565 -21.70 49.06 37.27
N THR A 566 -21.94 48.74 36.03
CA THR A 566 -23.22 48.27 35.56
C THR A 566 -23.22 46.74 35.59
N ASN A 567 -24.23 46.20 36.30
CA ASN A 567 -24.57 44.77 36.26
C ASN A 567 -24.53 44.27 34.81
N SER A 568 -23.64 43.37 34.51
CA SER A 568 -23.54 42.69 33.22
C SER A 568 -24.66 41.72 33.04
N SER A 569 -25.84 42.19 32.73
CA SER A 569 -26.83 41.37 32.05
C SER A 569 -26.28 41.02 30.69
N ALA A 570 -26.33 39.75 30.35
CA ALA A 570 -25.85 39.18 29.08
C ALA A 570 -26.23 40.09 27.90
N TYR A 571 -25.24 40.76 27.33
CA TYR A 571 -25.43 41.64 26.19
C TYR A 571 -25.95 40.85 25.01
N ASN A 572 -27.20 41.04 24.68
CA ASN A 572 -27.84 40.43 23.52
C ASN A 572 -27.31 41.14 22.27
N TYR A 573 -26.24 40.58 21.67
CA TYR A 573 -25.65 41.09 20.42
C TYR A 573 -26.68 41.33 19.31
N ALA A 574 -27.82 40.63 19.37
CA ALA A 574 -28.95 40.78 18.45
C ALA A 574 -29.58 42.19 18.46
N ASN A 575 -29.45 42.94 19.56
CA ASN A 575 -30.06 44.29 19.70
C ASN A 575 -29.20 45.41 19.12
N TYR A 576 -27.96 45.11 18.73
CA TYR A 576 -27.00 46.12 18.17
C TYR A 576 -26.72 45.91 16.68
N TYR A 577 -27.35 44.92 16.06
CA TYR A 577 -27.21 44.65 14.64
C TYR A 577 -27.97 45.66 13.82
N ASP A 578 -27.27 46.50 13.06
CA ASP A 578 -27.84 47.44 12.12
C ASP A 578 -27.43 47.05 10.69
N PRO A 579 -28.35 46.47 9.89
CA PRO A 579 -28.02 46.00 8.54
C PRO A 579 -27.71 47.14 7.57
N ASP A 580 -28.12 48.38 7.89
CA ASP A 580 -27.89 49.54 7.02
C ASP A 580 -26.52 50.17 7.24
N LYS A 581 -25.86 49.83 8.34
CA LYS A 581 -24.48 50.26 8.63
C LYS A 581 -23.51 49.16 8.29
N TYR A 582 -22.83 49.29 7.18
CA TYR A 582 -21.83 48.34 6.72
C TYR A 582 -20.61 49.03 6.12
N MET A 583 -19.48 48.35 6.23
CA MET A 583 -18.25 48.69 5.56
C MET A 583 -17.97 47.66 4.46
N GLN A 584 -17.71 48.13 3.26
CA GLN A 584 -17.25 47.29 2.15
C GLN A 584 -15.78 47.54 1.90
N MET A 585 -15.03 46.49 1.69
CA MET A 585 -13.61 46.56 1.39
C MET A 585 -13.32 45.75 0.15
N PHE A 586 -12.74 46.38 -0.84
CA PHE A 586 -12.16 45.74 -2.01
C PHE A 586 -10.66 45.81 -1.90
N GLY A 587 -9.98 44.70 -2.11
CA GLY A 587 -8.54 44.65 -2.13
C GLY A 587 -8.04 43.80 -3.28
N ALA A 588 -6.91 44.22 -3.84
CA ALA A 588 -6.18 43.45 -4.81
C ALA A 588 -4.69 43.46 -4.45
N SER A 589 -4.01 42.35 -4.66
CA SER A 589 -2.56 42.27 -4.51
C SER A 589 -1.93 41.58 -5.69
N ILE A 590 -0.75 42.09 -6.09
CA ILE A 590 0.07 41.49 -7.13
C ILE A 590 1.41 41.18 -6.50
N GLY A 591 1.82 39.90 -6.64
CA GLY A 591 3.12 39.45 -6.14
C GLY A 591 3.97 38.93 -7.29
N PHE A 592 5.25 39.24 -7.24
CA PHE A 592 6.26 38.73 -8.15
C PHE A 592 7.41 38.13 -7.37
N GLY A 593 7.67 36.86 -7.54
CA GLY A 593 8.78 36.12 -6.94
C GLY A 593 9.77 35.67 -7.99
N LYS A 594 11.06 35.85 -7.71
CA LYS A 594 12.14 35.39 -8.59
C LYS A 594 13.01 34.41 -7.84
N ARG A 595 13.17 33.20 -8.37
CA ARG A 595 14.13 32.23 -7.84
C ARG A 595 15.56 32.75 -8.14
N LEU A 596 16.35 32.88 -7.11
CA LEU A 596 17.74 33.29 -7.25
C LEU A 596 18.54 32.15 -7.89
N ARG A 597 19.62 32.52 -8.59
CA ARG A 597 20.56 31.55 -9.18
C ARG A 597 21.65 31.14 -8.21
N TRP A 598 21.87 31.93 -7.19
CA TRP A 598 22.86 31.73 -6.14
C TRP A 598 22.35 32.34 -4.83
N PRO A 599 22.51 31.64 -3.71
CA PRO A 599 22.92 30.24 -3.64
C PRO A 599 21.88 29.32 -4.27
N ASP A 600 22.32 28.25 -4.89
CA ASP A 600 21.41 27.22 -5.41
C ASP A 600 20.60 26.64 -4.24
N ASP A 601 19.28 26.53 -4.39
CA ASP A 601 18.31 26.03 -3.40
C ASP A 601 17.73 27.05 -2.39
N TYR A 602 17.91 28.37 -2.60
CA TYR A 602 17.19 29.42 -1.86
C TYR A 602 16.16 30.14 -2.73
#